data_abe666e61066894673fb6d21b7836aac
#
_entry.id   abe666e61066894673fb6d21b7836aac
#
_cell.length_a   1.000
_cell.length_b   1.000
_cell.length_c   1.000
_cell.angle_alpha   90.00
_cell.angle_beta   90.00
_cell.angle_gamma   90.00
#
_symmetry.space_group_name_H-M   'P 1'
#
loop_
_entity.id
_entity.type
_entity.pdbx_description
1 polymer ?
#
loop_
_entity_poly.entity_id
_entity_poly.type
_entity_poly.pdbx_seq_one_letter_code
_entity_poly.pdbx_strand_id
1 'polypeptide(L)'
;MKKVYKNIFGEVISKAKAEKLDDYHLYYYEKDSEALKEIEFLAEDEIYNINYFMSHDEDEEQIINYLKEKSDLFDIEKKESAGDFIIATNKIYSLTVDEKPLISKTVFYHDDPENFICSQILNSETLEPIPERTTKCWYTSDENGEKYAAIEFSYQEDGKLELAIDKTPNPDNDLEWEHYEYSTFKDLQSKIPTDISYYKTARLLPETVEQE
;
A
#
# COMPACT_ATOMS: atom_id res chain seq x y z
N MET A 1 -22.30 11.63 -7.35
CA MET A 1 -21.01 11.05 -7.80
C MET A 1 -21.03 10.78 -9.29
N LYS A 2 -19.87 10.90 -9.96
CA LYS A 2 -19.66 10.51 -11.37
C LYS A 2 -19.25 9.04 -11.41
N LYS A 3 -19.87 8.23 -12.28
CA LYS A 3 -19.56 6.80 -12.42
C LYS A 3 -18.74 6.55 -13.68
N VAL A 4 -17.69 5.73 -13.58
CA VAL A 4 -16.84 5.32 -14.69
C VAL A 4 -16.65 3.80 -14.65
N TYR A 5 -17.00 3.12 -15.73
CA TYR A 5 -16.80 1.67 -15.87
C TYR A 5 -15.41 1.40 -16.44
N LYS A 6 -14.69 0.45 -15.87
CA LYS A 6 -13.41 -0.03 -16.38
C LYS A 6 -13.40 -1.56 -16.47
N ASN A 7 -12.66 -2.09 -17.44
CA ASN A 7 -12.35 -3.52 -17.45
C ASN A 7 -11.27 -3.86 -16.40
N ILE A 8 -10.96 -5.14 -16.24
CA ILE A 8 -9.94 -5.61 -15.29
C ILE A 8 -8.51 -5.09 -15.57
N PHE A 9 -8.25 -4.58 -16.78
CA PHE A 9 -6.99 -3.96 -17.18
C PHE A 9 -6.97 -2.43 -16.94
N GLY A 10 -8.04 -1.87 -16.34
CA GLY A 10 -8.13 -0.43 -16.05
C GLY A 10 -8.59 0.45 -17.22
N GLU A 11 -8.90 -0.12 -18.39
CA GLU A 11 -9.39 0.63 -19.56
C GLU A 11 -10.83 1.08 -19.35
N VAL A 12 -11.12 2.36 -19.66
CA VAL A 12 -12.48 2.90 -19.60
C VAL A 12 -13.35 2.28 -20.69
N ILE A 13 -14.50 1.77 -20.27
CA ILE A 13 -15.47 1.12 -21.15
C ILE A 13 -16.87 1.72 -20.98
N SER A 14 -17.76 1.50 -21.94
CA SER A 14 -19.17 1.88 -21.79
C SER A 14 -19.89 0.91 -20.85
N LYS A 15 -20.97 1.39 -20.19
CA LYS A 15 -21.83 0.55 -19.37
C LYS A 15 -22.31 -0.71 -20.14
N ALA A 16 -22.78 -0.53 -21.38
CA ALA A 16 -23.26 -1.62 -22.22
C ALA A 16 -22.18 -2.65 -22.61
N LYS A 17 -20.88 -2.28 -22.52
CA LYS A 17 -19.75 -3.21 -22.66
C LYS A 17 -19.47 -3.91 -21.35
N ALA A 18 -19.50 -3.20 -20.22
CA ALA A 18 -19.30 -3.75 -18.89
C ALA A 18 -20.31 -4.88 -18.60
N GLU A 19 -21.61 -4.65 -18.83
CA GLU A 19 -22.69 -5.61 -18.64
C GLU A 19 -22.59 -6.89 -19.52
N LYS A 20 -21.56 -7.01 -20.36
CA LYS A 20 -21.26 -8.19 -21.17
C LYS A 20 -19.98 -8.90 -20.76
N LEU A 21 -19.28 -8.36 -19.76
CA LEU A 21 -18.07 -8.95 -19.21
C LEU A 21 -18.43 -9.72 -17.93
N ASP A 22 -17.75 -10.82 -17.70
CA ASP A 22 -17.88 -11.58 -16.46
C ASP A 22 -17.35 -10.75 -15.25
N ASP A 23 -16.28 -9.97 -15.49
CA ASP A 23 -15.66 -9.12 -14.47
C ASP A 23 -15.44 -7.69 -14.98
N TYR A 24 -15.77 -6.72 -14.14
CA TYR A 24 -15.49 -5.31 -14.38
C TYR A 24 -15.42 -4.52 -13.08
N HIS A 25 -14.91 -3.28 -13.14
CA HIS A 25 -14.81 -2.36 -12.00
C HIS A 25 -15.66 -1.13 -12.23
N LEU A 26 -16.31 -0.64 -11.17
CA LEU A 26 -17.09 0.59 -11.19
C LEU A 26 -16.48 1.61 -10.23
N TYR A 27 -15.97 2.69 -10.80
CA TYR A 27 -15.31 3.78 -10.11
C TYR A 27 -16.30 4.91 -9.85
N TYR A 28 -16.36 5.39 -8.60
CA TYR A 28 -17.18 6.52 -8.20
C TYR A 28 -16.28 7.70 -7.83
N TYR A 29 -16.49 8.82 -8.48
CA TYR A 29 -15.77 10.06 -8.23
C TYR A 29 -16.71 11.11 -7.64
N GLU A 30 -16.20 11.96 -6.76
CA GLU A 30 -16.90 13.15 -6.31
C GLU A 30 -17.14 14.09 -7.48
N LYS A 31 -18.28 14.80 -7.50
CA LYS A 31 -18.64 15.67 -8.63
C LYS A 31 -17.76 16.91 -8.74
N ASP A 32 -17.40 17.48 -7.59
CA ASP A 32 -16.79 18.81 -7.50
C ASP A 32 -15.25 18.74 -7.47
N SER A 33 -14.67 17.71 -6.85
CA SER A 33 -13.21 17.52 -6.71
C SER A 33 -12.63 16.54 -7.72
N GLU A 34 -13.46 15.75 -8.40
CA GLU A 34 -13.04 14.59 -9.20
C GLU A 34 -12.20 13.56 -8.40
N ALA A 35 -12.22 13.65 -7.07
CA ALA A 35 -11.53 12.70 -6.21
C ALA A 35 -12.19 11.32 -6.30
N LEU A 36 -11.37 10.27 -6.38
CA LEU A 36 -11.84 8.89 -6.32
C LEU A 36 -12.37 8.61 -4.93
N LYS A 37 -13.59 8.11 -4.83
CA LYS A 37 -14.29 7.84 -3.57
C LYS A 37 -14.48 6.38 -3.28
N GLU A 38 -14.84 5.61 -4.30
CA GLU A 38 -15.16 4.19 -4.15
C GLU A 38 -14.84 3.45 -5.44
N ILE A 39 -14.37 2.21 -5.32
CA ILE A 39 -14.24 1.26 -6.41
C ILE A 39 -15.01 0.00 -6.01
N GLU A 40 -16.04 -0.36 -6.77
CA GLU A 40 -16.71 -1.64 -6.68
C GLU A 40 -16.09 -2.61 -7.68
N PHE A 41 -15.71 -3.80 -7.22
CA PHE A 41 -15.23 -4.89 -8.03
C PHE A 41 -16.38 -5.89 -8.22
N LEU A 42 -16.80 -6.09 -9.46
CA LEU A 42 -17.95 -6.92 -9.80
C LEU A 42 -17.52 -8.16 -10.58
N ALA A 43 -18.10 -9.30 -10.20
CA ALA A 43 -18.03 -10.56 -10.92
C ALA A 43 -19.45 -11.10 -11.10
N GLU A 44 -19.83 -11.48 -12.33
CA GLU A 44 -21.18 -11.97 -12.64
C GLU A 44 -22.31 -11.03 -12.15
N ASP A 45 -22.08 -9.71 -12.26
CA ASP A 45 -22.94 -8.62 -11.76
C ASP A 45 -23.10 -8.53 -10.24
N GLU A 46 -22.36 -9.32 -9.44
CA GLU A 46 -22.32 -9.25 -7.99
C GLU A 46 -21.06 -8.51 -7.50
N ILE A 47 -21.20 -7.66 -6.47
CA ILE A 47 -20.08 -6.97 -5.85
C ILE A 47 -19.38 -7.97 -4.91
N TYR A 48 -18.12 -8.30 -5.21
CA TYR A 48 -17.33 -9.20 -4.37
C TYR A 48 -16.30 -8.45 -3.49
N ASN A 49 -15.91 -7.22 -3.85
CA ASN A 49 -15.05 -6.37 -3.03
C ASN A 49 -15.35 -4.89 -3.28
N ILE A 50 -15.08 -4.05 -2.27
CA ILE A 50 -15.17 -2.59 -2.37
C ILE A 50 -13.96 -1.95 -1.76
N ASN A 51 -13.30 -1.02 -2.48
CA ASN A 51 -12.30 -0.12 -1.92
C ASN A 51 -12.93 1.25 -1.73
N TYR A 52 -12.90 1.76 -0.49
CA TYR A 52 -13.45 3.06 -0.13
C TYR A 52 -12.33 4.01 0.31
N PHE A 53 -12.30 5.19 -0.26
CA PHE A 53 -11.30 6.24 0.01
C PHE A 53 -11.92 7.29 0.94
N MET A 54 -11.62 7.14 2.24
CA MET A 54 -12.21 7.94 3.30
C MET A 54 -11.58 9.34 3.38
N SER A 55 -12.41 10.38 3.42
CA SER A 55 -12.00 11.76 3.69
C SER A 55 -11.89 12.03 5.20
N HIS A 56 -11.19 13.11 5.59
CA HIS A 56 -10.94 13.42 7.01
C HIS A 56 -12.20 13.75 7.83
N ASP A 57 -13.23 14.26 7.17
CA ASP A 57 -14.49 14.72 7.77
C ASP A 57 -15.58 13.66 7.83
N GLU A 58 -15.30 12.44 7.35
CA GLU A 58 -16.25 11.35 7.33
C GLU A 58 -16.19 10.49 8.60
N ASP A 59 -17.34 9.97 8.98
CA ASP A 59 -17.51 9.06 10.10
C ASP A 59 -17.28 7.61 9.66
N GLU A 60 -16.23 6.98 10.21
CA GLU A 60 -15.82 5.63 9.83
C GLU A 60 -16.91 4.59 10.12
N GLU A 61 -17.67 4.73 11.24
CA GLU A 61 -18.72 3.78 11.62
C GLU A 61 -19.88 3.80 10.61
N GLN A 62 -20.23 5.00 10.12
CA GLN A 62 -21.25 5.16 9.08
C GLN A 62 -20.80 4.52 7.77
N ILE A 63 -19.52 4.69 7.40
CA ILE A 63 -18.94 4.07 6.20
C ILE A 63 -18.97 2.54 6.33
N ILE A 64 -18.50 1.99 7.45
CA ILE A 64 -18.54 0.55 7.70
C ILE A 64 -19.96 -0.01 7.57
N ASN A 65 -20.95 0.66 8.16
CA ASN A 65 -22.35 0.22 8.07
C ASN A 65 -22.86 0.24 6.62
N TYR A 66 -22.54 1.29 5.86
CA TYR A 66 -22.87 1.40 4.44
C TYR A 66 -22.23 0.28 3.59
N LEU A 67 -20.94 -0.03 3.82
CA LEU A 67 -20.22 -1.04 3.06
C LEU A 67 -20.68 -2.46 3.38
N LYS A 68 -21.00 -2.75 4.65
CA LYS A 68 -21.56 -4.05 5.09
C LYS A 68 -22.88 -4.41 4.40
N GLU A 69 -23.67 -3.40 3.99
CA GLU A 69 -24.91 -3.64 3.25
C GLU A 69 -24.66 -4.04 1.78
N LYS A 70 -23.43 -3.82 1.27
CA LYS A 70 -23.06 -4.00 -0.15
C LYS A 70 -22.19 -5.22 -0.38
N SER A 71 -21.23 -5.52 0.52
CA SER A 71 -20.25 -6.59 0.33
C SER A 71 -19.76 -7.14 1.69
N ASP A 72 -19.45 -8.42 1.71
CA ASP A 72 -18.78 -9.09 2.83
C ASP A 72 -17.27 -8.82 2.90
N LEU A 73 -16.67 -8.32 1.81
CA LEU A 73 -15.27 -7.95 1.71
C LEU A 73 -15.15 -6.50 1.26
N PHE A 74 -14.48 -5.67 2.06
CA PHE A 74 -14.23 -4.28 1.71
C PHE A 74 -13.02 -3.71 2.43
N ASP A 75 -12.41 -2.71 1.80
CA ASP A 75 -11.26 -1.97 2.30
C ASP A 75 -11.64 -0.50 2.53
N ILE A 76 -11.16 0.07 3.63
CA ILE A 76 -11.24 1.52 3.89
C ILE A 76 -9.82 2.07 3.96
N GLU A 77 -9.48 2.93 3.00
CA GLU A 77 -8.21 3.66 2.97
C GLU A 77 -8.40 5.10 3.44
N LYS A 78 -7.57 5.54 4.39
CA LYS A 78 -7.45 6.94 4.82
C LYS A 78 -6.03 7.41 4.65
N LYS A 79 -5.84 8.55 3.95
CA LYS A 79 -4.52 9.18 3.74
C LYS A 79 -4.36 10.40 4.62
N GLU A 80 -3.19 10.52 5.25
CA GLU A 80 -2.81 11.67 6.09
C GLU A 80 -1.41 12.15 5.69
N SER A 81 -1.20 13.49 5.70
CA SER A 81 0.11 14.07 5.44
C SER A 81 0.92 14.14 6.73
N ALA A 82 2.20 13.78 6.65
CA ALA A 82 3.16 13.86 7.76
C ALA A 82 4.50 14.40 7.22
N GLY A 83 4.66 15.74 7.25
CA GLY A 83 5.82 16.40 6.65
C GLY A 83 5.92 16.09 5.15
N ASP A 84 7.04 15.51 4.71
CA ASP A 84 7.29 15.14 3.31
C ASP A 84 6.61 13.82 2.88
N PHE A 85 5.82 13.22 3.79
CA PHE A 85 5.26 11.90 3.60
C PHE A 85 3.73 11.91 3.56
N ILE A 86 3.18 10.90 2.86
CA ILE A 86 1.78 10.48 2.95
C ILE A 86 1.75 9.15 3.70
N ILE A 87 0.91 9.07 4.73
CA ILE A 87 0.61 7.82 5.44
C ILE A 87 -0.78 7.37 5.01
N ALA A 88 -0.86 6.23 4.33
CA ALA A 88 -2.11 5.55 4.04
C ALA A 88 -2.37 4.50 5.12
N THR A 89 -3.46 4.65 5.86
CA THR A 89 -3.97 3.62 6.77
C THR A 89 -5.06 2.86 6.05
N ASN A 90 -4.87 1.55 5.89
CA ASN A 90 -5.84 0.66 5.25
C ASN A 90 -6.42 -0.33 6.27
N LYS A 91 -7.75 -0.51 6.27
CA LYS A 91 -8.48 -1.46 7.09
C LYS A 91 -9.28 -2.39 6.18
N ILE A 92 -8.88 -3.65 6.13
CA ILE A 92 -9.53 -4.69 5.32
C ILE A 92 -10.49 -5.49 6.21
N TYR A 93 -11.75 -5.49 5.86
CA TYR A 93 -12.81 -6.20 6.52
C TYR A 93 -13.24 -7.42 5.70
N SER A 94 -13.29 -8.59 6.35
CA SER A 94 -13.83 -9.82 5.76
C SER A 94 -14.85 -10.41 6.75
N LEU A 95 -16.12 -10.13 6.53
CA LEU A 95 -17.20 -10.48 7.46
C LEU A 95 -17.44 -11.99 7.58
N THR A 96 -16.94 -12.76 6.60
CA THR A 96 -17.07 -14.23 6.58
C THR A 96 -15.94 -14.95 7.31
N VAL A 97 -14.81 -14.27 7.58
CA VAL A 97 -13.59 -14.90 8.11
C VAL A 97 -13.24 -14.41 9.50
N ASP A 98 -13.31 -13.09 9.74
CA ASP A 98 -12.92 -12.49 11.02
C ASP A 98 -13.83 -11.30 11.35
N GLU A 99 -14.12 -11.09 12.64
CA GLU A 99 -14.86 -9.92 13.11
C GLU A 99 -14.00 -8.65 13.14
N LYS A 100 -12.67 -8.79 13.11
CA LYS A 100 -11.71 -7.69 13.22
C LYS A 100 -11.02 -7.42 11.88
N PRO A 101 -10.81 -6.15 11.51
CA PRO A 101 -10.11 -5.83 10.28
C PRO A 101 -8.62 -6.16 10.38
N LEU A 102 -8.02 -6.53 9.26
CA LEU A 102 -6.58 -6.42 9.06
C LEU A 102 -6.25 -4.95 8.86
N ILE A 103 -5.35 -4.42 9.70
CA ILE A 103 -4.96 -3.01 9.65
C ILE A 103 -3.51 -2.89 9.18
N SER A 104 -3.27 -2.05 8.19
CA SER A 104 -1.92 -1.72 7.74
C SER A 104 -1.71 -0.21 7.63
N LYS A 105 -0.44 0.21 7.77
CA LYS A 105 0.01 1.56 7.43
C LYS A 105 1.09 1.49 6.37
N THR A 106 0.94 2.29 5.33
CA THR A 106 1.91 2.38 4.23
C THR A 106 2.33 3.84 4.06
N VAL A 107 3.64 4.07 3.92
CA VAL A 107 4.25 5.40 3.81
C VAL A 107 4.80 5.59 2.41
N PHE A 108 4.51 6.75 1.84
CA PHE A 108 4.98 7.20 0.54
C PHE A 108 5.61 8.59 0.67
N TYR A 109 6.49 8.97 -0.25
CA TYR A 109 6.82 10.39 -0.43
C TYR A 109 5.70 11.12 -1.16
N HIS A 110 5.50 12.41 -0.89
CA HIS A 110 4.50 13.23 -1.59
C HIS A 110 4.74 13.32 -3.11
N ASP A 111 6.01 13.34 -3.52
CA ASP A 111 6.44 13.42 -4.91
C ASP A 111 6.56 12.04 -5.59
N ASP A 112 6.36 10.95 -4.83
CA ASP A 112 6.42 9.58 -5.32
C ASP A 112 5.34 8.69 -4.65
N PRO A 113 4.05 8.93 -4.96
CA PRO A 113 2.93 8.22 -4.31
C PRO A 113 2.72 6.78 -4.81
N GLU A 114 3.51 6.33 -5.78
CA GLU A 114 3.42 4.98 -6.34
C GLU A 114 4.38 4.00 -5.64
N ASN A 115 5.47 4.51 -5.04
CA ASN A 115 6.52 3.70 -4.43
C ASN A 115 6.52 3.84 -2.91
N PHE A 116 6.02 2.83 -2.20
CA PHE A 116 6.01 2.85 -0.74
C PHE A 116 7.41 2.64 -0.16
N ILE A 117 7.77 3.45 0.85
CA ILE A 117 9.05 3.32 1.55
C ILE A 117 8.97 2.46 2.81
N CYS A 118 7.76 2.31 3.37
CA CYS A 118 7.50 1.47 4.53
C CYS A 118 6.06 0.95 4.48
N SER A 119 5.87 -0.31 4.79
CA SER A 119 4.56 -0.92 5.03
C SER A 119 4.59 -1.70 6.34
N GLN A 120 3.60 -1.50 7.22
CA GLN A 120 3.47 -2.17 8.50
C GLN A 120 2.09 -2.77 8.67
N ILE A 121 2.03 -3.99 9.20
CA ILE A 121 0.78 -4.55 9.73
C ILE A 121 0.68 -4.20 11.21
N LEU A 122 -0.50 -3.81 11.65
CA LEU A 122 -0.78 -3.50 13.04
C LEU A 122 -1.56 -4.65 13.71
N ASN A 123 -1.35 -4.81 14.99
CA ASN A 123 -2.22 -5.63 15.82
C ASN A 123 -3.61 -4.99 15.87
N SER A 124 -4.65 -5.72 15.49
CA SER A 124 -6.03 -5.18 15.39
C SER A 124 -6.66 -4.81 16.74
N GLU A 125 -6.10 -5.26 17.87
CA GLU A 125 -6.58 -4.94 19.21
C GLU A 125 -5.85 -3.75 19.83
N THR A 126 -4.51 -3.76 19.75
CA THR A 126 -3.67 -2.76 20.42
C THR A 126 -3.32 -1.59 19.51
N LEU A 127 -3.47 -1.75 18.20
CA LEU A 127 -3.03 -0.84 17.14
C LEU A 127 -1.50 -0.63 17.12
N GLU A 128 -0.76 -1.46 17.86
CA GLU A 128 0.70 -1.45 17.86
C GLU A 128 1.24 -2.13 16.60
N PRO A 129 2.34 -1.63 16.04
CA PRO A 129 3.02 -2.30 14.92
C PRO A 129 3.44 -3.72 15.29
N ILE A 130 3.34 -4.63 14.32
CA ILE A 130 3.92 -5.96 14.40
C ILE A 130 5.26 -5.90 13.63
N PRO A 131 6.41 -5.80 14.34
CA PRO A 131 7.69 -5.49 13.70
C PRO A 131 8.10 -6.49 12.61
N GLU A 132 7.91 -7.78 12.84
CA GLU A 132 8.23 -8.86 11.87
C GLU A 132 7.30 -8.85 10.64
N ARG A 133 6.26 -8.03 10.67
CA ARG A 133 5.35 -7.76 9.53
C ARG A 133 5.53 -6.35 8.97
N THR A 134 6.71 -5.78 9.17
CA THR A 134 7.13 -4.52 8.58
C THR A 134 8.05 -4.80 7.41
N THR A 135 7.77 -4.16 6.28
CA THR A 135 8.64 -4.15 5.10
C THR A 135 9.03 -2.71 4.79
N LYS A 136 10.32 -2.47 4.52
CA LYS A 136 10.78 -1.19 3.97
C LYS A 136 11.46 -1.41 2.63
N CYS A 137 11.36 -0.41 1.75
CA CYS A 137 11.99 -0.45 0.45
C CYS A 137 12.89 0.76 0.25
N TRP A 138 14.08 0.51 -0.30
CA TRP A 138 14.94 1.55 -0.87
C TRP A 138 14.90 1.44 -2.38
N TYR A 139 14.64 2.59 -3.05
CA TYR A 139 14.47 2.65 -4.49
C TYR A 139 15.70 3.27 -5.16
N THR A 140 16.01 2.80 -6.35
CA THR A 140 16.92 3.42 -7.30
C THR A 140 16.28 3.43 -8.68
N SER A 141 16.98 3.98 -9.67
CA SER A 141 16.52 3.93 -11.06
C SER A 141 17.46 3.07 -11.89
N ASP A 142 16.91 2.39 -12.88
CA ASP A 142 17.67 1.68 -13.89
C ASP A 142 18.30 2.65 -14.92
N GLU A 143 18.93 2.11 -15.95
CA GLU A 143 19.55 2.88 -17.05
C GLU A 143 18.54 3.68 -17.91
N ASN A 144 17.27 3.28 -17.89
CA ASN A 144 16.16 3.94 -18.58
C ASN A 144 15.50 5.02 -17.71
N GLY A 145 15.87 5.12 -16.43
CA GLY A 145 15.30 6.02 -15.45
C GLY A 145 14.03 5.46 -14.77
N GLU A 146 13.70 4.19 -14.97
CA GLU A 146 12.58 3.53 -14.29
C GLU A 146 12.96 3.18 -12.85
N LYS A 147 12.13 3.62 -11.89
CA LYS A 147 12.34 3.33 -10.47
C LYS A 147 11.96 1.88 -10.14
N TYR A 148 12.79 1.23 -9.33
CA TYR A 148 12.49 -0.09 -8.78
C TYR A 148 12.99 -0.20 -7.34
N ALA A 149 12.37 -1.10 -6.56
CA ALA A 149 12.79 -1.41 -5.20
C ALA A 149 14.09 -2.22 -5.25
N ALA A 150 15.23 -1.54 -5.09
CA ALA A 150 16.53 -2.17 -5.17
C ALA A 150 16.86 -2.99 -3.92
N ILE A 151 16.45 -2.54 -2.73
CA ILE A 151 16.66 -3.26 -1.49
C ILE A 151 15.35 -3.30 -0.69
N GLU A 152 15.00 -4.49 -0.23
CA GLU A 152 13.87 -4.76 0.66
C GLU A 152 14.38 -5.20 2.03
N PHE A 153 13.81 -4.63 3.09
CA PHE A 153 14.21 -4.85 4.48
C PHE A 153 13.08 -5.52 5.26
N SER A 154 13.44 -6.53 6.05
CA SER A 154 12.58 -7.19 7.03
C SER A 154 13.16 -7.09 8.45
N TYR A 155 12.31 -7.30 9.46
CA TYR A 155 12.64 -7.02 10.86
C TYR A 155 12.25 -8.18 11.76
N GLN A 156 13.02 -8.31 12.86
CA GLN A 156 12.73 -9.24 13.93
C GLN A 156 11.61 -8.72 14.83
N GLU A 157 11.10 -9.57 15.70
CA GLU A 157 10.06 -9.26 16.68
C GLU A 157 10.43 -8.07 17.61
N ASP A 158 11.73 -7.86 17.89
CA ASP A 158 12.24 -6.74 18.67
C ASP A 158 12.38 -5.43 17.83
N GLY A 159 11.98 -5.46 16.57
CA GLY A 159 12.02 -4.33 15.65
C GLY A 159 13.40 -4.02 15.05
N LYS A 160 14.41 -4.83 15.30
CA LYS A 160 15.72 -4.68 14.66
C LYS A 160 15.74 -5.32 13.27
N LEU A 161 16.62 -4.81 12.40
CA LEU A 161 16.84 -5.38 11.09
C LEU A 161 17.19 -6.87 11.20
N GLU A 162 16.42 -7.71 10.51
CA GLU A 162 16.66 -9.13 10.37
C GLU A 162 17.46 -9.41 9.10
N LEU A 163 16.93 -8.96 7.98
CA LEU A 163 17.43 -9.28 6.65
C LEU A 163 17.22 -8.09 5.72
N ALA A 164 18.14 -7.93 4.77
CA ALA A 164 17.94 -7.07 3.61
C ALA A 164 18.25 -7.85 2.34
N ILE A 165 17.35 -7.79 1.38
CA ILE A 165 17.47 -8.47 0.09
C ILE A 165 17.77 -7.43 -0.98
N ASP A 166 18.93 -7.54 -1.61
CA ASP A 166 19.30 -6.72 -2.76
C ASP A 166 18.70 -7.35 -4.03
N LYS A 167 17.86 -6.58 -4.70
CA LYS A 167 17.18 -6.96 -5.95
C LYS A 167 17.79 -6.26 -7.16
N THR A 168 18.96 -5.64 -7.00
CA THR A 168 19.64 -4.95 -8.12
C THR A 168 19.99 -5.97 -9.21
N PRO A 169 19.64 -5.70 -10.49
CA PRO A 169 20.01 -6.58 -11.60
C PRO A 169 21.52 -6.80 -11.66
N ASN A 170 21.94 -8.06 -11.81
CA ASN A 170 23.32 -8.38 -12.07
C ASN A 170 23.59 -8.22 -13.58
N PRO A 171 24.41 -7.23 -14.03
CA PRO A 171 24.66 -7.01 -15.44
C PRO A 171 25.41 -8.16 -16.13
N ASP A 172 26.04 -9.05 -15.36
CA ASP A 172 26.78 -10.20 -15.89
C ASP A 172 25.89 -11.46 -16.06
N ASN A 173 24.60 -11.38 -15.65
CA ASN A 173 23.65 -12.49 -15.73
C ASN A 173 22.33 -12.05 -16.35
N ASP A 174 22.23 -12.14 -17.67
CA ASP A 174 21.07 -11.69 -18.48
C ASP A 174 19.75 -12.45 -18.19
N LEU A 175 19.75 -13.47 -17.36
CA LEU A 175 18.62 -14.41 -17.26
C LEU A 175 17.99 -14.51 -15.86
N GLU A 176 18.65 -14.10 -14.81
CA GLU A 176 18.14 -14.20 -13.44
C GLU A 176 18.58 -13.02 -12.58
N TRP A 177 17.63 -12.51 -11.78
CA TRP A 177 17.93 -11.57 -10.70
C TRP A 177 18.66 -12.35 -9.60
N GLU A 178 19.93 -12.04 -9.37
CA GLU A 178 20.63 -12.54 -8.17
C GLU A 178 20.18 -11.71 -6.97
N HIS A 179 19.61 -12.38 -5.98
CA HIS A 179 19.27 -11.77 -4.70
C HIS A 179 20.42 -11.95 -3.75
N TYR A 180 20.98 -10.84 -3.25
CA TYR A 180 22.01 -10.84 -2.23
C TYR A 180 21.37 -10.58 -0.87
N GLU A 181 21.67 -11.45 0.10
CA GLU A 181 21.24 -11.28 1.47
C GLU A 181 22.34 -10.58 2.27
N TYR A 182 21.98 -9.49 2.96
CA TYR A 182 22.91 -8.75 3.82
C TYR A 182 22.47 -8.88 5.27
N SER A 183 23.19 -9.66 6.05
CA SER A 183 22.89 -9.87 7.47
C SER A 183 23.43 -8.75 8.38
N THR A 184 24.31 -7.90 7.89
CA THR A 184 24.89 -6.81 8.67
C THR A 184 24.62 -5.45 8.05
N PHE A 185 24.37 -4.47 8.91
CA PHE A 185 24.15 -3.08 8.51
C PHE A 185 25.38 -2.46 7.81
N LYS A 186 26.57 -2.93 8.15
CA LYS A 186 27.82 -2.45 7.54
C LYS A 186 27.91 -2.78 6.06
N ASP A 187 27.40 -3.94 5.64
CA ASP A 187 27.42 -4.37 4.25
C ASP A 187 26.49 -3.49 3.40
N LEU A 188 25.33 -3.10 3.96
CA LEU A 188 24.38 -2.20 3.32
C LEU A 188 24.89 -0.78 3.18
N GLN A 189 25.66 -0.27 4.16
CA GLN A 189 26.14 1.11 4.20
C GLN A 189 27.03 1.46 3.00
N SER A 190 27.70 0.48 2.40
CA SER A 190 28.52 0.70 1.20
C SER A 190 27.69 0.82 -0.08
N LYS A 191 26.44 0.34 -0.08
CA LYS A 191 25.56 0.31 -1.27
C LYS A 191 24.53 1.43 -1.29
N ILE A 192 24.04 1.84 -0.12
CA ILE A 192 23.04 2.91 0.00
C ILE A 192 23.76 4.24 0.23
N PRO A 193 23.71 5.20 -0.71
CA PRO A 193 24.46 6.44 -0.62
C PRO A 193 23.91 7.46 0.39
N THR A 194 22.74 7.21 0.96
CA THR A 194 22.03 8.09 1.91
C THR A 194 22.18 7.58 3.35
N ASP A 195 21.67 8.35 4.33
CA ASP A 195 21.61 7.89 5.72
C ASP A 195 20.68 6.68 5.84
N ILE A 196 21.28 5.53 6.10
CA ILE A 196 20.56 4.26 6.23
C ILE A 196 20.04 3.99 7.64
N SER A 197 20.17 4.96 8.57
CA SER A 197 19.71 4.79 9.97
C SER A 197 18.24 4.46 10.07
N TYR A 198 17.41 5.00 9.15
CA TYR A 198 16.00 4.71 9.04
C TYR A 198 15.70 3.21 8.85
N TYR A 199 16.58 2.48 8.16
CA TYR A 199 16.39 1.07 7.86
C TYR A 199 16.87 0.12 8.98
N LYS A 200 17.48 0.65 10.05
CA LYS A 200 17.95 -0.18 11.20
C LYS A 200 16.82 -0.77 12.03
N THR A 201 15.67 -0.12 12.02
CA THR A 201 14.54 -0.47 12.89
C THR A 201 13.22 -0.47 12.12
N ALA A 202 12.23 -1.18 12.64
CA ALA A 202 10.87 -1.24 12.10
C ALA A 202 10.04 0.05 12.33
N ARG A 203 10.64 1.24 12.53
CA ARG A 203 9.89 2.50 12.73
C ARG A 203 9.19 2.92 11.44
N LEU A 204 7.97 3.44 11.58
CA LEU A 204 7.15 3.83 10.43
C LEU A 204 7.78 4.97 9.62
N LEU A 205 8.23 6.04 10.29
CA LEU A 205 8.78 7.24 9.68
C LEU A 205 10.27 7.44 9.99
N PRO A 206 11.03 8.13 9.13
CA PRO A 206 12.38 8.62 9.47
C PRO A 206 12.38 9.53 10.70
N GLU A 207 13.54 9.66 11.38
CA GLU A 207 13.67 10.45 12.62
C GLU A 207 13.46 11.96 12.44
N THR A 208 13.57 12.47 11.22
CA THR A 208 13.47 13.91 10.91
C THR A 208 12.05 14.47 10.91
N VAL A 209 11.03 13.63 11.05
CA VAL A 209 9.64 14.08 11.15
C VAL A 209 9.34 14.31 12.62
N GLU A 210 9.55 15.54 13.11
CA GLU A 210 9.00 15.98 14.40
C GLU A 210 7.47 15.89 14.29
N GLN A 211 6.88 15.07 15.13
CA GLN A 211 5.42 15.01 15.26
C GLN A 211 4.98 16.31 15.94
N GLU A 212 4.43 17.26 15.18
CA GLU A 212 3.70 18.40 15.71
C GLU A 212 2.31 17.99 16.23
#